data_cda5dc9c4cfeeae747c4735a6c018627
#
_entry.id   cda5dc9c4cfeeae747c4735a6c018627
#
_cell.length_a   1.000
_cell.length_b   1.000
_cell.length_c   1.000
_cell.angle_alpha   90.00
_cell.angle_beta   90.00
_cell.angle_gamma   90.00
#
_symmetry.space_group_name_H-M   'P 1'
#
loop_
_entity.id
_entity.type
_entity.pdbx_description
1 polymer ?
#
loop_
_entity_poly.entity_id
_entity_poly.type
_entity_poly.pdbx_seq_one_letter_code
_entity_poly.pdbx_strand_id
1 'polypeptide(L)'
;MSLVLAFVPMFSEAIDASNRYRSPRNPERKIRRSTELIVLHTTEAPARSSLNKLSDRGEAHFCVTEEGQVYSIVDRDREAFHAGRSMWNGREDVDKFSIGIECVGYHNKPMPKVQLAAIRDLVKELKSMYRIPDERVVCHSHVAYGAPNKWQKRKHRGRKRCGMLFAMPSVRRVLALRSRPAFDPDTRARRLTVGDDFLNNVLYGRIDLMSASYGVPTQTPPPLQPKPAVVSKPAPKPPPAPKPPSVEAKPKQTTPPSPKPTTSPPKTESVAPKSDTPKSVAQLLLAGYAEIGTVSKENSAGRIAGKKWNSPDTYYVIRGKVTPGNQMDEAHIEKGMSVWRKK
;
A
#
# COMPACT_ATOMS: atom_id res chain seq x y z
N MET A 1 22.95 -45.34 -31.18
CA MET A 1 21.48 -45.08 -30.97
C MET A 1 21.35 -43.70 -30.33
N SER A 2 21.00 -42.68 -31.14
CA SER A 2 20.77 -41.31 -30.62
C SER A 2 19.33 -41.20 -30.17
N LEU A 3 19.14 -40.88 -28.88
CA LEU A 3 17.83 -40.62 -28.28
C LEU A 3 17.43 -39.19 -28.66
N VAL A 4 16.54 -39.07 -29.64
CA VAL A 4 15.89 -37.78 -29.94
C VAL A 4 14.82 -37.56 -28.88
N LEU A 5 15.10 -36.68 -27.88
CA LEU A 5 14.06 -36.17 -26.98
C LEU A 5 13.11 -35.32 -27.84
N ALA A 6 11.91 -35.85 -28.12
CA ALA A 6 10.84 -35.07 -28.70
C ALA A 6 10.42 -34.00 -27.68
N PHE A 7 10.66 -32.73 -28.01
CA PHE A 7 10.16 -31.57 -27.29
C PHE A 7 8.64 -31.52 -27.58
N VAL A 8 7.85 -32.05 -26.65
CA VAL A 8 6.38 -31.87 -26.70
C VAL A 8 6.14 -30.39 -26.29
N PRO A 9 5.62 -29.54 -27.17
CA PRO A 9 5.22 -28.20 -26.79
C PRO A 9 4.08 -28.35 -25.77
N MET A 10 4.34 -27.97 -24.51
CA MET A 10 3.26 -27.77 -23.54
C MET A 10 2.38 -26.66 -24.12
N PHE A 11 1.26 -27.04 -24.72
CA PHE A 11 0.20 -26.11 -25.07
C PHE A 11 -0.18 -25.40 -23.76
N SER A 12 0.15 -24.11 -23.67
CA SER A 12 -0.39 -23.22 -22.65
C SER A 12 -1.91 -23.23 -22.84
N GLU A 13 -2.63 -23.86 -21.90
CA GLU A 13 -4.09 -23.75 -21.90
C GLU A 13 -4.43 -22.26 -21.95
N ALA A 14 -5.34 -21.90 -22.83
CA ALA A 14 -5.76 -20.51 -22.98
C ALA A 14 -6.42 -20.07 -21.65
N ILE A 15 -6.01 -18.92 -21.13
CA ILE A 15 -6.65 -18.33 -19.94
C ILE A 15 -8.15 -18.31 -20.15
N ASP A 16 -8.89 -19.02 -19.30
CA ASP A 16 -10.36 -19.02 -19.32
C ASP A 16 -10.85 -17.66 -18.78
N ALA A 17 -10.96 -16.68 -19.66
CA ALA A 17 -11.39 -15.33 -19.37
C ALA A 17 -12.45 -14.86 -20.36
N SER A 18 -13.58 -14.41 -19.83
CA SER A 18 -14.67 -13.85 -20.63
C SER A 18 -14.28 -12.49 -21.24
N ASN A 19 -14.55 -12.31 -22.53
CA ASN A 19 -14.35 -11.05 -23.25
C ASN A 19 -15.53 -10.06 -23.13
N ARG A 20 -16.55 -10.37 -22.33
CA ARG A 20 -17.78 -9.54 -22.20
C ARG A 20 -17.49 -8.08 -21.83
N TYR A 21 -16.42 -7.80 -21.10
CA TYR A 21 -16.01 -6.47 -20.68
C TYR A 21 -14.71 -6.00 -21.35
N ARG A 22 -14.39 -6.57 -22.52
CA ARG A 22 -13.22 -6.13 -23.29
C ARG A 22 -13.33 -4.64 -23.60
N SER A 23 -12.26 -3.91 -23.33
CA SER A 23 -12.23 -2.47 -23.52
C SER A 23 -12.28 -2.09 -25.00
N PRO A 24 -13.15 -1.14 -25.42
CA PRO A 24 -13.12 -0.58 -26.77
C PRO A 24 -11.81 0.17 -27.06
N ARG A 25 -11.07 0.57 -26.03
CA ARG A 25 -9.75 1.23 -26.15
C ARG A 25 -8.61 0.24 -26.39
N ASN A 26 -8.89 -1.06 -26.39
CA ASN A 26 -7.85 -2.09 -26.55
C ASN A 26 -6.99 -1.90 -27.81
N PRO A 27 -7.55 -1.60 -29.01
CA PRO A 27 -6.74 -1.37 -30.21
C PRO A 27 -5.80 -0.16 -30.11
N GLU A 28 -6.14 0.85 -29.31
CA GLU A 28 -5.35 2.07 -29.12
C GLU A 28 -4.15 1.85 -28.19
N ARG A 29 -4.14 0.75 -27.43
CA ARG A 29 -3.09 0.43 -26.47
C ARG A 29 -1.83 -0.07 -27.19
N LYS A 30 -0.67 0.45 -26.78
CA LYS A 30 0.63 0.05 -27.33
C LYS A 30 0.95 -1.41 -26.96
N ILE A 31 1.61 -2.11 -27.86
CA ILE A 31 2.20 -3.41 -27.56
C ILE A 31 3.33 -3.22 -26.55
N ARG A 32 3.33 -4.02 -25.49
CA ARG A 32 4.33 -3.99 -24.44
C ARG A 32 5.60 -4.72 -24.88
N ARG A 33 6.76 -4.12 -24.59
CA ARG A 33 8.06 -4.71 -24.99
C ARG A 33 8.46 -5.90 -24.11
N SER A 34 8.08 -5.86 -22.83
CA SER A 34 8.39 -6.91 -21.85
C SER A 34 7.28 -7.00 -20.80
N THR A 35 7.13 -8.18 -20.20
CA THR A 35 6.27 -8.40 -19.04
C THR A 35 7.12 -8.95 -17.90
N GLU A 36 7.34 -8.17 -16.87
CA GLU A 36 8.27 -8.47 -15.79
C GLU A 36 7.62 -8.50 -14.41
N LEU A 37 6.42 -7.92 -14.28
CA LEU A 37 5.66 -7.86 -13.04
C LEU A 37 4.22 -8.28 -13.26
N ILE A 38 3.60 -8.86 -12.24
CA ILE A 38 2.14 -8.92 -12.07
C ILE A 38 1.79 -7.99 -10.93
N VAL A 39 0.88 -7.06 -11.17
CA VAL A 39 0.41 -6.09 -10.18
C VAL A 39 -1.04 -6.38 -9.82
N LEU A 40 -1.26 -6.79 -8.57
CA LEU A 40 -2.58 -7.09 -8.01
C LEU A 40 -3.20 -5.83 -7.42
N HIS A 41 -4.45 -5.57 -7.76
CA HIS A 41 -5.23 -4.43 -7.31
C HIS A 41 -6.49 -4.89 -6.58
N THR A 42 -7.07 -4.00 -5.81
CA THR A 42 -8.46 -4.07 -5.33
C THR A 42 -9.25 -2.91 -5.92
N THR A 43 -10.45 -3.21 -6.44
CA THR A 43 -11.25 -2.20 -7.14
C THR A 43 -11.79 -1.09 -6.24
N GLU A 44 -11.86 -1.34 -4.92
CA GLU A 44 -12.46 -0.45 -3.90
C GLU A 44 -13.92 -0.08 -4.23
N ALA A 45 -14.61 -0.95 -4.98
CA ALA A 45 -15.97 -0.74 -5.45
C ALA A 45 -16.64 -2.09 -5.83
N PRO A 46 -18.00 -2.14 -5.90
CA PRO A 46 -18.72 -3.35 -6.34
C PRO A 46 -18.40 -3.75 -7.79
N ALA A 47 -18.62 -5.04 -8.11
CA ALA A 47 -18.29 -5.65 -9.40
C ALA A 47 -18.80 -4.88 -10.61
N ARG A 48 -20.10 -4.57 -10.66
CA ARG A 48 -20.73 -3.93 -11.83
C ARG A 48 -20.09 -2.59 -12.17
N SER A 49 -19.91 -1.71 -11.17
CA SER A 49 -19.31 -0.39 -11.37
C SER A 49 -17.83 -0.50 -11.75
N SER A 50 -17.13 -1.46 -11.15
CA SER A 50 -15.72 -1.73 -11.44
C SER A 50 -15.52 -2.21 -12.87
N LEU A 51 -16.26 -3.24 -13.30
CA LEU A 51 -16.17 -3.79 -14.65
C LEU A 51 -16.49 -2.75 -15.72
N ASN A 52 -17.56 -1.97 -15.54
CA ASN A 52 -17.91 -0.90 -16.47
C ASN A 52 -16.80 0.14 -16.59
N LYS A 53 -16.24 0.60 -15.47
CA LYS A 53 -15.14 1.57 -15.47
C LYS A 53 -13.89 1.01 -16.13
N LEU A 54 -13.51 -0.22 -15.79
CA LEU A 54 -12.31 -0.86 -16.34
C LEU A 54 -12.43 -1.07 -17.85
N SER A 55 -13.62 -1.52 -18.32
CA SER A 55 -13.91 -1.66 -19.73
C SER A 55 -13.85 -0.32 -20.46
N ASP A 56 -14.56 0.70 -19.96
CA ASP A 56 -14.59 2.04 -20.59
C ASP A 56 -13.18 2.65 -20.72
N ARG A 57 -12.34 2.50 -19.71
CA ARG A 57 -11.04 3.18 -19.63
C ARG A 57 -9.84 2.33 -20.03
N GLY A 58 -9.98 0.99 -20.10
CA GLY A 58 -8.86 0.09 -20.31
C GLY A 58 -7.81 0.17 -19.19
N GLU A 59 -8.26 0.17 -17.92
CA GLU A 59 -7.42 0.38 -16.73
C GLU A 59 -6.95 -0.94 -16.09
N ALA A 60 -7.08 -2.08 -16.77
CA ALA A 60 -6.56 -3.38 -16.32
C ALA A 60 -6.41 -4.34 -17.50
N HIS A 61 -5.64 -5.43 -17.32
CA HIS A 61 -5.63 -6.54 -18.29
C HIS A 61 -6.73 -7.54 -17.94
N PHE A 62 -6.91 -7.84 -16.66
CA PHE A 62 -7.91 -8.76 -16.17
C PHE A 62 -8.68 -8.15 -15.00
N CYS A 63 -9.91 -8.60 -14.81
CA CYS A 63 -10.71 -8.36 -13.62
C CYS A 63 -11.26 -9.67 -13.09
N VAL A 64 -11.14 -9.93 -11.77
CA VAL A 64 -11.67 -11.13 -11.11
C VAL A 64 -12.74 -10.71 -10.12
N THR A 65 -13.98 -11.24 -10.28
CA THR A 65 -15.11 -10.92 -9.39
C THR A 65 -15.15 -11.79 -8.14
N GLU A 66 -16.01 -11.43 -7.19
CA GLU A 66 -16.19 -12.17 -5.94
C GLU A 66 -16.65 -13.62 -6.17
N GLU A 67 -17.36 -13.90 -7.28
CA GLU A 67 -17.80 -15.22 -7.70
C GLU A 67 -16.70 -16.01 -8.43
N GLY A 68 -15.50 -15.43 -8.59
CA GLY A 68 -14.38 -16.07 -9.27
C GLY A 68 -14.41 -15.98 -10.80
N GLN A 69 -15.32 -15.17 -11.38
CA GLN A 69 -15.34 -14.94 -12.82
C GLN A 69 -14.16 -14.07 -13.25
N VAL A 70 -13.44 -14.50 -14.26
CA VAL A 70 -12.31 -13.78 -14.85
C VAL A 70 -12.75 -13.09 -16.13
N TYR A 71 -12.48 -11.81 -16.24
CA TYR A 71 -12.74 -11.00 -17.44
C TYR A 71 -11.45 -10.47 -18.03
N SER A 72 -11.29 -10.60 -19.35
CA SER A 72 -10.24 -9.94 -20.12
C SER A 72 -10.72 -8.53 -20.50
N ILE A 73 -9.97 -7.51 -20.10
CA ILE A 73 -10.30 -6.09 -20.33
C ILE A 73 -9.42 -5.52 -21.44
N VAL A 74 -8.10 -5.60 -21.28
CA VAL A 74 -7.10 -5.24 -22.28
C VAL A 74 -6.25 -6.46 -22.58
N ASP A 75 -5.86 -6.66 -23.84
CA ASP A 75 -5.01 -7.77 -24.25
C ASP A 75 -3.71 -7.79 -23.45
N ARG A 76 -3.32 -8.98 -23.03
CA ARG A 76 -2.16 -9.21 -22.15
C ARG A 76 -0.80 -8.78 -22.71
N ASP A 77 -0.70 -8.58 -24.02
CA ASP A 77 0.49 -8.09 -24.71
C ASP A 77 0.54 -6.56 -24.86
N ARG A 78 -0.55 -5.89 -24.51
CA ARG A 78 -0.69 -4.43 -24.59
C ARG A 78 -0.45 -3.74 -23.26
N GLU A 79 -0.23 -2.43 -23.29
CA GLU A 79 -0.18 -1.60 -22.08
C GLU A 79 -1.60 -1.33 -21.58
N ALA A 80 -1.88 -1.56 -20.30
CA ALA A 80 -3.09 -1.12 -19.64
C ALA A 80 -2.75 -0.10 -18.54
N PHE A 81 -3.55 0.96 -18.36
CA PHE A 81 -3.23 2.06 -17.45
C PHE A 81 -3.71 1.81 -16.02
N HIS A 82 -3.15 0.78 -15.36
CA HIS A 82 -3.56 0.32 -14.02
C HIS A 82 -2.72 0.88 -12.87
N ALA A 83 -1.44 1.19 -13.10
CA ALA A 83 -0.51 1.53 -12.02
C ALA A 83 -0.37 3.05 -11.78
N GLY A 84 -0.73 3.88 -12.77
CA GLY A 84 -0.64 5.33 -12.71
C GLY A 84 0.79 5.79 -12.34
N ARG A 85 0.90 6.78 -11.43
CA ARG A 85 2.23 7.21 -10.97
C ARG A 85 2.88 6.11 -10.15
N SER A 86 3.79 5.39 -10.76
CA SER A 86 4.38 4.18 -10.23
C SER A 86 5.87 4.07 -10.56
N MET A 87 6.61 3.35 -9.72
CA MET A 87 8.03 3.06 -9.88
C MET A 87 8.34 1.68 -9.29
N TRP A 88 9.21 0.93 -9.95
CA TRP A 88 9.78 -0.30 -9.44
C TRP A 88 11.22 -0.45 -9.91
N ASN A 89 12.13 -0.58 -8.94
CA ASN A 89 13.57 -0.71 -9.17
C ASN A 89 14.15 0.39 -10.10
N GLY A 90 13.77 1.64 -9.83
CA GLY A 90 14.22 2.83 -10.58
C GLY A 90 13.49 3.09 -11.89
N ARG A 91 12.64 2.17 -12.35
CA ARG A 91 11.84 2.35 -13.57
C ARG A 91 10.48 2.90 -13.24
N GLU A 92 10.15 4.04 -13.80
CA GLU A 92 8.83 4.67 -13.73
C GLU A 92 7.86 4.04 -14.76
N ASP A 93 6.57 4.36 -14.65
CA ASP A 93 5.51 3.88 -15.54
C ASP A 93 5.44 2.34 -15.61
N VAL A 94 5.12 1.75 -14.46
CA VAL A 94 5.03 0.27 -14.32
C VAL A 94 4.06 -0.38 -15.31
N ASP A 95 3.09 0.37 -15.82
CA ASP A 95 2.17 -0.05 -16.90
C ASP A 95 2.91 -0.61 -18.13
N LYS A 96 4.10 -0.08 -18.43
CA LYS A 96 4.90 -0.43 -19.62
C LYS A 96 5.56 -1.82 -19.54
N PHE A 97 5.62 -2.44 -18.36
CA PHE A 97 6.29 -3.73 -18.16
C PHE A 97 5.60 -4.65 -17.16
N SER A 98 4.30 -4.45 -16.94
CA SER A 98 3.53 -5.27 -16.01
C SER A 98 2.15 -5.67 -16.56
N ILE A 99 1.58 -6.72 -15.97
CA ILE A 99 0.18 -7.07 -16.10
C ILE A 99 -0.56 -6.63 -14.85
N GLY A 100 -1.62 -5.83 -14.99
CA GLY A 100 -2.52 -5.43 -13.93
C GLY A 100 -3.73 -6.35 -13.83
N ILE A 101 -4.00 -6.88 -12.65
CA ILE A 101 -5.18 -7.68 -12.32
C ILE A 101 -5.97 -6.93 -11.27
N GLU A 102 -7.16 -6.48 -11.60
CA GLU A 102 -8.12 -5.89 -10.67
C GLU A 102 -8.96 -6.98 -10.03
N CYS A 103 -9.00 -7.02 -8.71
CA CYS A 103 -9.80 -7.97 -7.94
C CYS A 103 -10.93 -7.21 -7.27
N VAL A 104 -12.18 -7.57 -7.57
CA VAL A 104 -13.32 -6.89 -6.97
C VAL A 104 -13.28 -7.06 -5.46
N GLY A 105 -13.42 -5.94 -4.73
CA GLY A 105 -13.35 -5.93 -3.27
C GLY A 105 -12.52 -4.77 -2.73
N TYR A 106 -12.16 -4.88 -1.45
CA TYR A 106 -11.53 -3.80 -0.69
C TYR A 106 -10.20 -4.25 -0.09
N HIS A 107 -9.24 -3.34 -0.05
CA HIS A 107 -7.87 -3.61 0.42
C HIS A 107 -7.76 -4.12 1.88
N ASN A 108 -8.78 -3.88 2.70
CA ASN A 108 -8.82 -4.21 4.13
C ASN A 108 -9.88 -5.25 4.51
N LYS A 109 -10.50 -5.91 3.51
CA LYS A 109 -11.49 -6.96 3.73
C LYS A 109 -11.02 -8.28 3.15
N PRO A 110 -11.34 -9.42 3.78
CA PRO A 110 -11.07 -10.74 3.21
C PRO A 110 -11.87 -10.94 1.92
N MET A 111 -11.27 -11.65 0.97
CA MET A 111 -11.92 -12.04 -0.28
C MET A 111 -12.52 -13.43 -0.17
N PRO A 112 -13.59 -13.75 -0.93
CA PRO A 112 -14.13 -15.10 -1.02
C PRO A 112 -13.08 -16.13 -1.47
N LYS A 113 -13.17 -17.35 -0.96
CA LYS A 113 -12.23 -18.43 -1.33
C LYS A 113 -12.26 -18.76 -2.83
N VAL A 114 -13.44 -18.71 -3.46
CA VAL A 114 -13.60 -18.94 -4.91
C VAL A 114 -12.87 -17.86 -5.71
N GLN A 115 -12.93 -16.60 -5.30
CA GLN A 115 -12.21 -15.50 -5.93
C GLN A 115 -10.70 -15.69 -5.80
N LEU A 116 -10.22 -16.01 -4.59
CA LEU A 116 -8.79 -16.27 -4.36
C LEU A 116 -8.27 -17.47 -5.17
N ALA A 117 -9.09 -18.50 -5.36
CA ALA A 117 -8.76 -19.62 -6.22
C ALA A 117 -8.60 -19.18 -7.70
N ALA A 118 -9.55 -18.41 -8.21
CA ALA A 118 -9.46 -17.86 -9.58
C ALA A 118 -8.25 -16.93 -9.77
N ILE A 119 -7.96 -16.05 -8.78
CA ILE A 119 -6.77 -15.20 -8.79
C ILE A 119 -5.50 -16.06 -8.80
N ARG A 120 -5.41 -17.08 -7.95
CA ARG A 120 -4.29 -18.02 -7.88
C ARG A 120 -4.02 -18.67 -9.22
N ASP A 121 -5.06 -19.19 -9.85
CA ASP A 121 -4.94 -19.95 -11.10
C ASP A 121 -4.53 -19.02 -12.25
N LEU A 122 -5.12 -17.83 -12.36
CA LEU A 122 -4.71 -16.79 -13.30
C LEU A 122 -3.25 -16.34 -13.09
N VAL A 123 -2.85 -16.08 -11.84
CA VAL A 123 -1.48 -15.68 -11.51
C VAL A 123 -0.48 -16.79 -11.82
N LYS A 124 -0.82 -18.06 -11.52
CA LYS A 124 0.01 -19.23 -11.83
C LYS A 124 0.28 -19.31 -13.33
N GLU A 125 -0.74 -19.14 -14.15
CA GLU A 125 -0.63 -19.21 -15.60
C GLU A 125 0.21 -18.06 -16.17
N LEU A 126 -0.06 -16.83 -15.77
CA LEU A 126 0.70 -15.65 -16.18
C LEU A 126 2.17 -15.74 -15.75
N LYS A 127 2.45 -16.24 -14.55
CA LYS A 127 3.82 -16.50 -14.08
C LYS A 127 4.55 -17.50 -14.95
N SER A 128 3.88 -18.60 -15.32
CA SER A 128 4.43 -19.62 -16.21
C SER A 128 4.75 -19.03 -17.58
N MET A 129 3.80 -18.33 -18.18
CA MET A 129 3.90 -17.73 -19.52
C MET A 129 5.03 -16.71 -19.63
N TYR A 130 5.17 -15.83 -18.65
CA TYR A 130 6.15 -14.74 -18.67
C TYR A 130 7.38 -15.00 -17.80
N ARG A 131 7.51 -16.19 -17.20
CA ARG A 131 8.61 -16.60 -16.31
C ARG A 131 8.80 -15.62 -15.14
N ILE A 132 7.68 -15.19 -14.54
CA ILE A 132 7.68 -14.22 -13.44
C ILE A 132 7.85 -14.96 -12.11
N PRO A 133 8.89 -14.68 -11.31
CA PRO A 133 9.05 -15.28 -9.99
C PRO A 133 8.06 -14.67 -8.99
N ASP A 134 7.85 -15.35 -7.85
CA ASP A 134 6.87 -14.94 -6.84
C ASP A 134 7.12 -13.52 -6.30
N GLU A 135 8.37 -13.10 -6.14
CA GLU A 135 8.75 -11.77 -5.64
C GLU A 135 8.36 -10.64 -6.61
N ARG A 136 8.10 -10.99 -7.86
CA ARG A 136 7.63 -10.05 -8.89
C ARG A 136 6.11 -10.05 -9.07
N VAL A 137 5.38 -10.85 -8.26
CA VAL A 137 3.94 -10.69 -8.04
C VAL A 137 3.78 -9.72 -6.87
N VAL A 138 3.48 -8.48 -7.19
CA VAL A 138 3.38 -7.34 -6.26
C VAL A 138 1.96 -6.79 -6.24
N CYS A 139 1.67 -5.86 -5.34
CA CYS A 139 0.40 -5.13 -5.38
C CYS A 139 0.62 -3.66 -5.74
N HIS A 140 -0.46 -2.95 -6.07
CA HIS A 140 -0.40 -1.53 -6.45
C HIS A 140 0.30 -0.68 -5.37
N SER A 141 0.08 -0.99 -4.10
CA SER A 141 0.73 -0.29 -2.98
C SER A 141 2.27 -0.39 -3.00
N HIS A 142 2.83 -1.49 -3.55
CA HIS A 142 4.29 -1.65 -3.69
C HIS A 142 4.88 -0.69 -4.72
N VAL A 143 4.15 -0.39 -5.79
CA VAL A 143 4.67 0.35 -6.95
C VAL A 143 4.25 1.82 -6.98
N ALA A 144 3.06 2.16 -6.45
CA ALA A 144 2.57 3.52 -6.43
C ALA A 144 3.43 4.45 -5.57
N TYR A 145 3.66 5.68 -6.04
CA TYR A 145 4.31 6.71 -5.23
C TYR A 145 3.61 8.06 -5.32
N GLY A 146 3.78 8.90 -4.28
CA GLY A 146 3.33 10.28 -4.21
C GLY A 146 4.41 11.25 -4.67
N ALA A 147 4.01 12.34 -5.35
CA ALA A 147 4.87 13.49 -5.56
C ALA A 147 5.14 14.21 -4.23
N PRO A 148 6.19 15.03 -4.16
CA PRO A 148 6.38 15.94 -3.04
C PRO A 148 5.13 16.78 -2.78
N ASN A 149 4.84 17.04 -1.52
CA ASN A 149 3.69 17.85 -1.09
C ASN A 149 4.05 18.62 0.20
N LYS A 150 3.08 19.30 0.80
CA LYS A 150 3.33 20.11 2.00
C LYS A 150 3.83 19.31 3.21
N TRP A 151 3.49 18.01 3.30
CA TRP A 151 3.90 17.14 4.41
C TRP A 151 5.11 16.27 4.06
N GLN A 152 5.20 15.79 2.81
CA GLN A 152 6.27 14.93 2.30
C GLN A 152 7.09 15.69 1.27
N LYS A 153 8.30 16.14 1.67
CA LYS A 153 9.16 16.97 0.81
C LYS A 153 9.84 16.22 -0.33
N ARG A 154 9.76 14.90 -0.34
CA ARG A 154 10.33 14.02 -1.37
C ARG A 154 9.26 13.13 -1.99
N LYS A 155 9.53 12.55 -3.16
CA LYS A 155 8.76 11.43 -3.71
C LYS A 155 8.70 10.32 -2.65
N HIS A 156 7.50 9.72 -2.40
CA HIS A 156 7.32 8.79 -1.28
C HIS A 156 6.35 7.66 -1.59
N ARG A 157 6.56 6.48 -0.98
CA ARG A 157 5.58 5.40 -0.91
C ARG A 157 4.44 5.77 0.04
N GLY A 158 3.37 4.97 0.03
CA GLY A 158 2.24 5.14 0.95
C GLY A 158 1.05 5.91 0.38
N ARG A 159 1.11 6.32 -0.90
CA ARG A 159 0.00 7.03 -1.55
C ARG A 159 -1.26 6.18 -1.75
N LYS A 160 -1.11 4.87 -1.90
CA LYS A 160 -2.20 3.93 -2.23
C LYS A 160 -2.18 2.75 -1.27
N ARG A 161 -3.36 2.30 -0.85
CA ARG A 161 -3.56 1.04 -0.11
C ARG A 161 -4.14 -0.07 -0.98
N CYS A 162 -4.47 0.25 -2.22
CA CYS A 162 -5.02 -0.66 -3.21
C CYS A 162 -4.18 -1.94 -3.29
N GLY A 163 -4.82 -3.08 -3.13
CA GLY A 163 -4.19 -4.39 -3.22
C GLY A 163 -3.27 -4.78 -2.05
N MET A 164 -3.14 -3.98 -0.99
CA MET A 164 -2.18 -4.26 0.11
C MET A 164 -2.37 -5.63 0.76
N LEU A 165 -3.60 -6.18 0.75
CA LEU A 165 -3.88 -7.51 1.29
C LEU A 165 -3.06 -8.61 0.59
N PHE A 166 -2.72 -8.45 -0.70
CA PHE A 166 -1.93 -9.41 -1.47
C PHE A 166 -0.44 -9.47 -1.08
N ALA A 167 0.02 -8.54 -0.26
CA ALA A 167 1.35 -8.58 0.34
C ALA A 167 1.40 -9.44 1.61
N MET A 168 0.25 -9.70 2.24
CA MET A 168 0.17 -10.40 3.52
C MET A 168 0.50 -11.89 3.38
N PRO A 169 1.30 -12.46 4.28
CA PRO A 169 1.72 -13.87 4.21
C PRO A 169 0.58 -14.87 4.11
N SER A 170 -0.52 -14.66 4.84
CA SER A 170 -1.70 -15.53 4.81
C SER A 170 -2.35 -15.55 3.41
N VAL A 171 -2.52 -14.39 2.78
CA VAL A 171 -3.08 -14.27 1.43
C VAL A 171 -2.13 -14.86 0.38
N ARG A 172 -0.83 -14.54 0.46
CA ARG A 172 0.18 -15.09 -0.46
C ARG A 172 0.21 -16.61 -0.43
N ARG A 173 0.07 -17.22 0.74
CA ARG A 173 0.00 -18.67 0.89
C ARG A 173 -1.23 -19.25 0.17
N VAL A 174 -2.40 -18.63 0.31
CA VAL A 174 -3.62 -19.06 -0.42
C VAL A 174 -3.43 -18.93 -1.93
N LEU A 175 -2.70 -17.91 -2.39
CA LEU A 175 -2.34 -17.73 -3.79
C LEU A 175 -1.17 -18.61 -4.25
N ALA A 176 -0.67 -19.53 -3.42
CA ALA A 176 0.49 -20.37 -3.68
C ALA A 176 1.77 -19.59 -4.03
N LEU A 177 1.93 -18.38 -3.52
CA LEU A 177 3.12 -17.56 -3.65
C LEU A 177 4.05 -17.81 -2.46
N ARG A 178 5.18 -18.47 -2.70
CA ARG A 178 6.11 -18.96 -1.66
C ARG A 178 7.05 -17.87 -1.15
N SER A 179 7.34 -16.88 -1.96
CA SER A 179 8.24 -15.76 -1.65
C SER A 179 7.59 -14.42 -1.97
N ARG A 180 8.17 -13.35 -1.48
CA ARG A 180 7.68 -11.97 -1.64
C ARG A 180 8.87 -11.00 -1.69
N PRO A 181 8.68 -9.75 -2.14
CA PRO A 181 9.72 -8.73 -2.02
C PRO A 181 10.17 -8.60 -0.55
N ALA A 182 11.46 -8.70 -0.30
CA ALA A 182 12.02 -8.56 1.05
C ALA A 182 12.03 -7.11 1.54
N PHE A 183 12.08 -6.16 0.62
CA PHE A 183 12.13 -4.71 0.86
C PHE A 183 11.72 -3.94 -0.40
N ASP A 184 11.43 -2.66 -0.24
CA ASP A 184 11.21 -1.74 -1.35
C ASP A 184 12.56 -1.38 -2.00
N PRO A 185 12.78 -1.73 -3.29
CA PRO A 185 14.04 -1.44 -3.96
C PRO A 185 14.29 0.06 -4.14
N ASP A 186 13.23 0.88 -4.20
CA ASP A 186 13.34 2.31 -4.46
C ASP A 186 13.57 3.13 -3.20
N THR A 187 13.00 2.71 -2.06
CA THR A 187 13.31 3.31 -0.76
C THR A 187 14.71 2.91 -0.30
N ARG A 188 15.13 1.65 -0.50
CA ARG A 188 16.48 1.18 -0.21
C ARG A 188 17.54 1.94 -1.01
N ALA A 189 17.27 2.21 -2.28
CA ALA A 189 18.15 3.01 -3.15
C ALA A 189 17.97 4.53 -2.97
N ARG A 190 17.19 4.99 -1.98
CA ARG A 190 16.92 6.40 -1.66
C ARG A 190 16.28 7.21 -2.80
N ARG A 191 15.70 6.55 -3.81
CA ARG A 191 14.90 7.20 -4.86
C ARG A 191 13.57 7.70 -4.33
N LEU A 192 12.98 6.97 -3.38
CA LEU A 192 11.77 7.31 -2.65
C LEU A 192 12.03 7.31 -1.15
N THR A 193 11.12 7.91 -0.39
CA THR A 193 11.05 7.78 1.07
C THR A 193 9.84 6.93 1.48
N VAL A 194 9.86 6.35 2.67
CA VAL A 194 8.66 5.77 3.29
C VAL A 194 7.77 6.92 3.72
N GLY A 195 6.53 6.94 3.27
CA GLY A 195 5.53 7.95 3.62
C GLY A 195 4.41 7.42 4.50
N ASP A 196 4.37 6.10 4.73
CA ASP A 196 3.39 5.42 5.57
C ASP A 196 4.05 4.15 6.16
N ASP A 197 4.48 4.23 7.41
CA ASP A 197 5.19 3.14 8.10
C ASP A 197 4.29 1.93 8.34
N PHE A 198 3.00 2.14 8.60
CA PHE A 198 2.05 1.04 8.76
C PHE A 198 1.94 0.24 7.46
N LEU A 199 1.70 0.92 6.34
CA LEU A 199 1.63 0.27 5.04
C LEU A 199 2.95 -0.44 4.70
N ASN A 200 4.10 0.18 4.97
CA ASN A 200 5.40 -0.43 4.76
C ASN A 200 5.56 -1.74 5.57
N ASN A 201 5.08 -1.77 6.81
CA ASN A 201 5.09 -2.97 7.65
C ASN A 201 4.14 -4.07 7.14
N VAL A 202 3.00 -3.72 6.53
CA VAL A 202 2.12 -4.68 5.84
C VAL A 202 2.81 -5.24 4.59
N LEU A 203 3.34 -4.38 3.74
CA LEU A 203 3.92 -4.76 2.45
C LEU A 203 5.12 -5.70 2.58
N TYR A 204 5.95 -5.48 3.59
CA TYR A 204 7.18 -6.26 3.79
C TYR A 204 7.12 -7.22 4.99
N GLY A 205 5.90 -7.51 5.48
CA GLY A 205 5.59 -8.73 6.20
C GLY A 205 5.73 -8.73 7.71
N ARG A 206 5.64 -7.59 8.35
CA ARG A 206 5.56 -7.52 9.81
C ARG A 206 4.11 -7.57 10.32
N ILE A 207 3.13 -7.23 9.47
CA ILE A 207 1.71 -7.17 9.81
C ILE A 207 0.93 -8.02 8.82
N ASP A 208 0.13 -8.97 9.34
CA ASP A 208 -0.80 -9.80 8.58
C ASP A 208 -2.21 -9.66 9.17
N LEU A 209 -3.02 -8.79 8.56
CA LEU A 209 -4.39 -8.51 9.02
C LEU A 209 -5.38 -9.59 8.59
N MET A 210 -4.97 -10.53 7.73
CA MET A 210 -5.83 -11.54 7.13
C MET A 210 -5.59 -12.93 7.71
N SER A 211 -4.66 -13.09 8.66
CA SER A 211 -4.30 -14.38 9.25
C SER A 211 -5.49 -15.12 9.85
N ALA A 212 -6.36 -14.45 10.58
CA ALA A 212 -7.56 -15.03 11.17
C ALA A 212 -8.59 -15.47 10.11
N SER A 213 -8.71 -14.75 8.99
CA SER A 213 -9.70 -15.01 7.94
C SER A 213 -9.38 -16.24 7.09
N TYR A 214 -8.10 -16.63 7.00
CA TYR A 214 -7.66 -17.72 6.12
C TYR A 214 -7.12 -18.95 6.88
N GLY A 215 -7.43 -19.05 8.16
CA GLY A 215 -7.15 -20.25 8.98
C GLY A 215 -5.66 -20.56 9.13
N VAL A 216 -4.82 -19.56 9.02
CA VAL A 216 -3.38 -19.72 9.25
C VAL A 216 -3.11 -19.55 10.73
N PRO A 217 -2.60 -20.57 11.45
CA PRO A 217 -2.11 -20.38 12.79
C PRO A 217 -1.10 -19.24 12.78
N THR A 218 -1.28 -18.28 13.67
CA THR A 218 -0.29 -17.24 13.93
C THR A 218 0.97 -17.97 14.43
N GLN A 219 1.91 -18.27 13.53
CA GLN A 219 3.25 -18.61 13.97
C GLN A 219 3.80 -17.32 14.57
N THR A 220 3.79 -17.24 15.87
CA THR A 220 4.65 -16.31 16.60
C THR A 220 6.05 -16.51 16.03
N PRO A 221 6.70 -15.51 15.45
CA PRO A 221 8.07 -15.67 15.00
C PRO A 221 8.86 -16.19 16.21
N PRO A 222 9.72 -17.20 16.03
CA PRO A 222 10.57 -17.64 17.13
C PRO A 222 11.29 -16.41 17.68
N PRO A 223 11.46 -16.30 19.01
CA PRO A 223 12.22 -15.21 19.60
C PRO A 223 13.53 -15.08 18.83
N LEU A 224 13.84 -13.88 18.39
CA LEU A 224 15.12 -13.60 17.74
C LEU A 224 16.20 -14.13 18.65
N GLN A 225 16.84 -15.24 18.29
CA GLN A 225 18.02 -15.69 18.98
C GLN A 225 19.02 -14.53 18.94
N PRO A 226 19.59 -14.13 20.09
CA PRO A 226 20.60 -13.09 20.09
C PRO A 226 21.70 -13.53 19.13
N LYS A 227 21.97 -12.70 18.13
CA LYS A 227 23.07 -12.90 17.19
C LYS A 227 24.31 -13.23 18.01
N PRO A 228 25.08 -14.28 17.72
CA PRO A 228 26.32 -14.54 18.42
C PRO A 228 27.16 -13.26 18.40
N ALA A 229 27.62 -12.84 19.56
CA ALA A 229 28.48 -11.67 19.67
C ALA A 229 29.67 -11.89 18.74
N VAL A 230 29.80 -11.03 17.73
CA VAL A 230 30.99 -10.98 16.89
C VAL A 230 32.11 -10.55 17.81
N VAL A 231 32.99 -11.50 18.14
CA VAL A 231 34.24 -11.20 18.82
C VAL A 231 35.02 -10.26 17.89
N SER A 232 34.98 -8.98 18.19
CA SER A 232 35.70 -7.97 17.46
C SER A 232 37.22 -8.21 17.70
N LYS A 233 37.90 -8.56 16.63
CA LYS A 233 39.38 -8.56 16.59
C LYS A 233 39.86 -7.16 16.98
N PRO A 234 40.87 -7.03 17.85
CA PRO A 234 41.38 -5.72 18.24
C PRO A 234 41.78 -4.89 17.03
N ALA A 235 41.33 -3.65 17.01
CA ALA A 235 41.67 -2.70 15.94
C ALA A 235 43.18 -2.41 15.97
N PRO A 236 43.83 -2.29 14.81
CA PRO A 236 45.23 -1.87 14.72
C PRO A 236 45.35 -0.39 15.22
N LYS A 237 46.44 -0.13 15.95
CA LYS A 237 46.77 1.19 16.50
C LYS A 237 46.78 2.25 15.39
N PRO A 238 46.18 3.43 15.60
CA PRO A 238 46.25 4.50 14.59
C PRO A 238 47.66 5.06 14.46
N PRO A 239 48.09 5.50 13.27
CA PRO A 239 49.35 6.16 13.04
C PRO A 239 49.36 7.55 13.72
N PRO A 240 50.53 8.08 14.13
CA PRO A 240 50.67 9.35 14.81
C PRO A 240 50.22 10.52 13.92
N ALA A 241 49.55 11.49 14.57
CA ALA A 241 49.00 12.69 13.92
C ALA A 241 50.13 13.60 13.39
N PRO A 242 49.95 14.23 12.22
CA PRO A 242 50.86 15.26 11.75
C PRO A 242 50.69 16.57 12.57
N LYS A 243 51.82 17.24 12.81
CA LYS A 243 51.90 18.53 13.52
C LYS A 243 51.15 19.64 12.77
N PRO A 244 50.53 20.58 13.49
CA PRO A 244 49.87 21.70 12.87
C PRO A 244 50.86 22.75 12.33
N PRO A 245 50.57 23.39 11.19
CA PRO A 245 51.28 24.57 10.78
C PRO A 245 50.81 25.82 11.53
N SER A 246 51.76 26.69 11.78
CA SER A 246 51.67 27.91 12.56
C SER A 246 50.80 29.00 11.91
N VAL A 247 50.28 29.80 12.80
CA VAL A 247 49.43 30.96 12.69
C VAL A 247 50.01 32.06 11.80
N GLU A 248 49.25 32.66 10.92
CA GLU A 248 49.43 34.05 10.50
C GLU A 248 48.11 34.83 10.45
N ALA A 249 48.25 36.11 10.73
CA ALA A 249 47.24 36.98 11.31
C ALA A 249 46.24 37.62 10.30
N LYS A 250 45.11 37.93 10.86
CA LYS A 250 44.04 38.92 10.59
C LYS A 250 44.33 40.01 9.56
N PRO A 251 43.28 40.55 8.87
CA PRO A 251 42.66 41.77 9.42
C PRO A 251 41.12 41.86 9.38
N LYS A 252 40.70 42.80 10.18
CA LYS A 252 39.42 43.32 10.60
C LYS A 252 38.47 43.87 9.52
N GLN A 253 37.23 44.05 10.01
CA GLN A 253 36.17 45.02 9.64
C GLN A 253 35.04 44.46 8.74
N THR A 254 33.75 44.71 8.96
CA THR A 254 32.97 45.72 9.69
C THR A 254 31.51 45.27 9.80
N THR A 255 30.87 45.52 10.94
CA THR A 255 29.40 45.56 11.10
C THR A 255 28.87 46.92 10.69
N PRO A 256 27.61 47.10 10.26
CA PRO A 256 26.48 47.50 11.09
C PRO A 256 25.09 47.11 10.54
N PRO A 257 23.98 47.58 11.10
CA PRO A 257 23.39 47.37 12.42
C PRO A 257 21.95 46.81 12.38
N SER A 258 21.51 46.31 13.51
CA SER A 258 20.11 45.99 13.86
C SER A 258 19.18 47.20 13.80
N PRO A 259 17.88 46.93 13.67
CA PRO A 259 16.95 47.63 14.53
C PRO A 259 16.14 46.71 15.43
N LYS A 260 15.89 47.28 16.61
CA LYS A 260 15.31 46.80 17.83
C LYS A 260 13.77 46.84 17.83
N PRO A 261 13.10 46.49 18.88
CA PRO A 261 12.07 45.47 19.00
C PRO A 261 10.68 46.07 19.24
N THR A 262 9.65 45.19 19.11
CA THR A 262 8.35 45.50 19.72
C THR A 262 7.91 44.33 20.58
N THR A 263 7.77 44.64 21.82
CA THR A 263 7.29 43.84 22.94
C THR A 263 5.79 43.65 22.88
N SER A 264 5.31 42.44 23.16
CA SER A 264 4.05 42.22 23.88
C SER A 264 4.08 40.87 24.63
N PRO A 265 3.39 40.71 25.75
CA PRO A 265 3.76 39.83 26.84
C PRO A 265 3.23 38.39 26.71
N PRO A 266 3.80 37.43 27.46
CA PRO A 266 3.41 36.04 27.38
C PRO A 266 2.12 35.76 28.14
N LYS A 267 1.14 35.15 27.45
CA LYS A 267 0.03 34.48 28.13
C LYS A 267 0.49 33.09 28.56
N THR A 268 0.41 32.89 29.84
CA THR A 268 0.57 31.61 30.56
C THR A 268 -0.52 30.65 30.05
N GLU A 269 -0.14 29.66 29.28
CA GLU A 269 -1.00 28.51 29.00
C GLU A 269 -0.64 27.37 29.95
N SER A 270 -1.66 26.96 30.70
CA SER A 270 -1.61 25.81 31.59
C SER A 270 -1.43 24.53 30.75
N VAL A 271 -0.41 23.76 31.07
CA VAL A 271 -0.14 22.45 30.48
C VAL A 271 -1.18 21.46 31.00
N ALA A 272 -2.21 21.19 30.20
CA ALA A 272 -3.07 20.03 30.39
C ALA A 272 -2.43 18.79 29.73
N PRO A 273 -2.61 17.56 30.26
CA PRO A 273 -1.98 16.37 29.72
C PRO A 273 -2.51 16.10 28.31
N LYS A 274 -1.59 15.89 27.36
CA LYS A 274 -1.91 15.53 25.97
C LYS A 274 -2.59 14.16 25.95
N SER A 275 -3.91 14.13 25.84
CA SER A 275 -4.62 12.93 25.43
C SER A 275 -4.33 12.70 23.94
N ASP A 276 -3.68 11.59 23.61
CA ASP A 276 -3.42 11.19 22.23
C ASP A 276 -4.75 10.83 21.56
N THR A 277 -5.41 11.85 20.98
CA THR A 277 -6.64 11.67 20.21
C THR A 277 -6.34 10.78 18.98
N PRO A 278 -7.05 9.64 18.81
CA PRO A 278 -6.85 8.78 17.65
C PRO A 278 -7.01 9.53 16.33
N LYS A 279 -6.01 9.45 15.46
CA LYS A 279 -5.97 10.14 14.15
C LYS A 279 -6.14 9.18 12.98
N SER A 280 -6.28 7.88 13.27
CA SER A 280 -6.47 6.84 12.24
C SER A 280 -7.38 5.73 12.75
N VAL A 281 -7.98 4.97 11.82
CA VAL A 281 -8.79 3.78 12.16
C VAL A 281 -7.97 2.75 12.93
N ALA A 282 -6.70 2.58 12.60
CA ALA A 282 -5.81 1.68 13.33
C ALA A 282 -5.63 2.09 14.79
N GLN A 283 -5.48 3.40 15.06
CA GLN A 283 -5.40 3.93 16.43
C GLN A 283 -6.74 3.79 17.17
N LEU A 284 -7.89 3.94 16.49
CA LEU A 284 -9.19 3.66 17.08
C LEU A 284 -9.30 2.19 17.51
N LEU A 285 -8.92 1.25 16.65
CA LEU A 285 -8.93 -0.18 16.96
C LEU A 285 -8.00 -0.53 18.12
N LEU A 286 -6.78 0.00 18.12
CA LEU A 286 -5.81 -0.19 19.22
C LEU A 286 -6.30 0.40 20.55
N ALA A 287 -7.06 1.50 20.49
CA ALA A 287 -7.66 2.13 21.66
C ALA A 287 -8.98 1.46 22.10
N GLY A 288 -9.37 0.34 21.49
CA GLY A 288 -10.56 -0.44 21.84
C GLY A 288 -11.89 0.12 21.30
N TYR A 289 -11.84 0.95 20.25
CA TYR A 289 -13.03 1.41 19.55
C TYR A 289 -13.45 0.41 18.48
N ALA A 290 -14.78 0.31 18.27
CA ALA A 290 -15.34 -0.47 17.18
C ALA A 290 -16.32 0.38 16.37
N GLU A 291 -16.45 0.08 15.10
CA GLU A 291 -17.50 0.63 14.25
C GLU A 291 -18.87 0.13 14.74
N ILE A 292 -19.79 1.07 15.00
CA ILE A 292 -21.14 0.79 15.48
C ILE A 292 -22.21 1.05 14.41
N GLY A 293 -21.84 1.59 13.26
CA GLY A 293 -22.71 1.80 12.12
C GLY A 293 -22.17 2.83 11.14
N THR A 294 -22.89 2.97 10.02
CA THR A 294 -22.56 3.95 8.97
C THR A 294 -23.76 4.86 8.72
N VAL A 295 -23.50 6.17 8.61
CA VAL A 295 -24.53 7.20 8.36
C VAL A 295 -25.15 6.99 6.99
N SER A 296 -26.49 6.92 6.93
CA SER A 296 -27.29 6.77 5.71
C SER A 296 -28.53 7.65 5.77
N LYS A 297 -29.36 7.63 4.72
CA LYS A 297 -30.68 8.31 4.76
C LYS A 297 -31.59 7.78 5.87
N GLU A 298 -31.43 6.50 6.21
CA GLU A 298 -32.29 5.81 7.20
C GLU A 298 -31.67 5.81 8.60
N ASN A 299 -30.32 5.93 8.70
CA ASN A 299 -29.56 5.87 9.94
C ASN A 299 -28.73 7.14 10.14
N SER A 300 -29.30 8.12 10.82
CA SER A 300 -28.54 9.32 11.23
C SER A 300 -27.52 9.00 12.32
N ALA A 301 -26.53 9.89 12.52
CA ALA A 301 -25.56 9.77 13.61
C ALA A 301 -26.22 9.64 14.98
N GLY A 302 -27.31 10.38 15.21
CA GLY A 302 -28.09 10.29 16.44
C GLY A 302 -28.83 8.96 16.62
N ARG A 303 -29.27 8.30 15.54
CA ARG A 303 -29.80 6.93 15.61
C ARG A 303 -28.73 5.88 15.92
N ILE A 304 -27.53 6.05 15.37
CA ILE A 304 -26.42 5.10 15.54
C ILE A 304 -25.77 5.25 16.93
N ALA A 305 -25.43 6.47 17.34
CA ALA A 305 -24.68 6.75 18.58
C ALA A 305 -25.54 7.29 19.74
N GLY A 306 -26.83 7.50 19.50
CA GLY A 306 -27.76 8.05 20.50
C GLY A 306 -27.36 9.46 20.96
N LYS A 307 -27.63 9.80 22.22
CA LYS A 307 -27.30 11.10 22.81
C LYS A 307 -25.78 11.40 22.85
N LYS A 308 -24.94 10.42 22.54
CA LYS A 308 -23.47 10.57 22.53
C LYS A 308 -22.90 10.81 21.14
N TRP A 309 -23.70 11.11 20.14
CA TRP A 309 -23.26 11.32 18.79
C TRP A 309 -22.18 12.43 18.64
N ASN A 310 -22.25 13.47 19.47
CA ASN A 310 -21.28 14.58 19.53
C ASN A 310 -20.32 14.48 20.75
N SER A 311 -20.13 13.29 21.30
CA SER A 311 -19.21 13.04 22.43
C SER A 311 -17.75 12.94 21.94
N PRO A 312 -16.75 13.34 22.78
CA PRO A 312 -15.35 13.07 22.50
C PRO A 312 -15.01 11.57 22.41
N ASP A 313 -15.86 10.68 22.95
CA ASP A 313 -15.74 9.23 22.88
C ASP A 313 -16.40 8.60 21.64
N THR A 314 -16.96 9.43 20.77
CA THR A 314 -17.49 9.01 19.47
C THR A 314 -16.59 9.54 18.38
N TYR A 315 -16.27 8.73 17.39
CA TYR A 315 -15.45 9.15 16.25
C TYR A 315 -16.18 8.91 14.95
N TYR A 316 -15.97 9.81 14.01
CA TYR A 316 -16.48 9.72 12.65
C TYR A 316 -15.34 9.50 11.69
N VAL A 317 -15.51 8.54 10.78
CA VAL A 317 -14.48 8.23 9.80
C VAL A 317 -15.08 8.30 8.39
N ILE A 318 -14.50 9.16 7.56
CA ILE A 318 -14.80 9.23 6.14
C ILE A 318 -13.52 9.39 5.35
N ARG A 319 -13.33 8.57 4.29
CA ARG A 319 -12.14 8.61 3.43
C ARG A 319 -10.81 8.54 4.21
N GLY A 320 -10.81 7.81 5.33
CA GLY A 320 -9.63 7.65 6.20
C GLY A 320 -9.35 8.81 7.16
N LYS A 321 -10.13 9.89 7.11
CA LYS A 321 -10.04 10.99 8.08
C LYS A 321 -10.86 10.62 9.32
N VAL A 322 -10.24 10.66 10.48
CA VAL A 322 -10.86 10.44 11.79
C VAL A 322 -11.13 11.80 12.43
N THR A 323 -12.37 12.02 12.84
CA THR A 323 -12.81 13.26 13.50
C THR A 323 -13.56 12.90 14.78
N PRO A 324 -13.16 13.40 15.96
CA PRO A 324 -13.90 13.17 17.20
C PRO A 324 -15.27 13.85 17.16
N GLY A 325 -16.28 13.23 17.81
CA GLY A 325 -17.66 13.68 17.78
C GLY A 325 -17.86 15.09 18.33
N ASN A 326 -17.09 15.50 19.34
CA ASN A 326 -17.13 16.86 19.87
C ASN A 326 -16.59 17.94 18.91
N GLN A 327 -16.05 17.54 17.76
CA GLN A 327 -15.63 18.42 16.66
C GLN A 327 -16.58 18.31 15.44
N MET A 328 -17.68 17.56 15.60
CA MET A 328 -18.70 17.37 14.56
C MET A 328 -19.95 18.18 14.92
N ASP A 329 -20.51 18.85 13.93
CA ASP A 329 -21.86 19.37 13.97
C ASP A 329 -22.76 18.65 12.95
N GLU A 330 -24.06 18.79 13.04
CA GLU A 330 -25.00 18.11 12.14
C GLU A 330 -24.79 18.44 10.66
N ALA A 331 -24.32 19.65 10.36
CA ALA A 331 -24.06 20.10 8.98
C ALA A 331 -22.84 19.41 8.34
N HIS A 332 -21.92 18.89 9.16
CA HIS A 332 -20.72 18.21 8.70
C HIS A 332 -20.82 16.67 8.71
N ILE A 333 -21.98 16.13 9.09
CA ILE A 333 -22.22 14.67 9.06
C ILE A 333 -22.70 14.25 7.69
N GLU A 334 -21.85 13.57 6.95
CA GLU A 334 -22.10 13.14 5.59
C GLU A 334 -22.52 11.67 5.52
N LYS A 335 -23.35 11.34 4.52
CA LYS A 335 -23.67 9.95 4.17
C LYS A 335 -22.39 9.18 3.83
N GLY A 336 -22.23 7.99 4.42
CA GLY A 336 -21.06 7.14 4.24
C GLY A 336 -20.00 7.30 5.33
N MET A 337 -20.17 8.22 6.29
CA MET A 337 -19.33 8.27 7.49
C MET A 337 -19.56 7.04 8.36
N SER A 338 -18.52 6.31 8.73
CA SER A 338 -18.62 5.28 9.77
C SER A 338 -18.50 5.91 11.17
N VAL A 339 -19.29 5.40 12.10
CA VAL A 339 -19.39 5.87 13.49
C VAL A 339 -18.73 4.84 14.40
N TRP A 340 -17.80 5.30 15.22
CA TRP A 340 -16.96 4.48 16.07
C TRP A 340 -17.13 4.84 17.54
N ARG A 341 -17.21 3.82 18.40
CA ARG A 341 -17.27 3.99 19.86
C ARG A 341 -16.47 2.92 20.57
N LYS A 342 -16.06 3.24 21.79
CA LYS A 342 -15.41 2.27 22.69
C LYS A 342 -16.40 1.17 23.05
N LYS A 343 -15.99 -0.09 22.94
CA LYS A 343 -16.77 -1.25 23.40
C LYS A 343 -16.91 -1.27 24.90
#